data_2c70305e85a1f9dc3b43a73e4feece93
#
_entry.id   2c70305e85a1f9dc3b43a73e4feece93
#
_cell.length_a   1.000
_cell.length_b   1.000
_cell.length_c   1.000
_cell.angle_alpha   90.00
_cell.angle_beta   90.00
_cell.angle_gamma   90.00
#
_symmetry.space_group_name_H-M   'P 1'
#
loop_
_entity.id
_entity.type
_entity.pdbx_description
1 polymer ?
#
loop_
_entity_poly.entity_id
_entity_poly.type
_entity_poly.pdbx_seq_one_letter_code
_entity_poly.pdbx_strand_id
1 'polypeptide(L)'
;MNEYDTSFRERAHLADDRGFSPPVYRFAPRAGLADVVRRFWVPVWDLAPGRESIQRVLQYPVCLIVIDANHASLVGPTSGLATKRLTGRGWTVGVLLQPAVGRQLIGADVSTLVDGQIALEDSTLVEVPRLVADIRASMTHPDDPAARESAIAVMETALRRLAPVDPEGLAVNTIVRTVENDSTIRRVSQICERFGMNERALQRLAAKRIGLTPKWLIRRRRLHEASWQLSGEVSLAELAASLGYSDQAHFQRDFQSATGITPTTYAKQRGSVSEKTRGEAENPPQSGSERVP
;
A
#
# COMPACT_ATOMS: atom_id res chain seq x y z
N MET A 1 17.90 -15.07 5.15
CA MET A 1 16.62 -15.14 4.42
C MET A 1 15.54 -14.92 5.47
N ASN A 2 15.13 -13.67 5.69
CA ASN A 2 14.09 -13.35 6.67
C ASN A 2 12.74 -13.53 5.98
N GLU A 3 12.05 -14.63 6.28
CA GLU A 3 10.62 -14.76 6.04
C GLU A 3 9.92 -13.64 6.81
N TYR A 4 9.61 -12.55 6.10
CA TYR A 4 8.74 -11.55 6.67
C TYR A 4 7.34 -12.12 6.71
N ASP A 5 6.87 -12.25 7.96
CA ASP A 5 5.46 -12.36 8.28
C ASP A 5 4.69 -11.30 7.46
N THR A 6 4.19 -11.73 6.33
CA THR A 6 3.21 -11.01 5.56
C THR A 6 1.94 -11.01 6.39
N SER A 7 1.94 -10.18 7.47
CA SER A 7 0.75 -9.99 8.26
C SER A 7 -0.37 -9.65 7.26
N PHE A 8 -1.39 -10.47 7.24
CA PHE A 8 -2.55 -10.43 6.34
C PHE A 8 -3.18 -9.03 6.23
N ARG A 9 -2.87 -8.14 7.18
CA ARG A 9 -3.39 -6.78 7.31
C ARG A 9 -2.91 -5.80 6.23
N GLU A 10 -1.90 -6.16 5.43
CA GLU A 10 -1.28 -5.22 4.49
C GLU A 10 -1.52 -5.54 3.00
N ARG A 11 -2.52 -6.33 2.66
CA ARG A 11 -2.91 -6.58 1.27
C ARG A 11 -3.84 -5.47 0.77
N ALA A 12 -3.25 -4.34 0.41
CA ALA A 12 -3.99 -3.19 -0.13
C ALA A 12 -4.39 -3.37 -1.61
N HIS A 13 -3.86 -4.38 -2.30
CA HIS A 13 -4.08 -4.61 -3.72
C HIS A 13 -5.35 -5.43 -3.93
N LEU A 14 -6.25 -4.92 -4.76
CA LEU A 14 -7.49 -5.59 -5.15
C LEU A 14 -7.34 -6.05 -6.60
N ALA A 15 -7.73 -7.30 -6.88
CA ALA A 15 -7.77 -7.79 -8.25
C ALA A 15 -8.68 -6.93 -9.15
N ASP A 16 -8.43 -6.96 -10.46
CA ASP A 16 -9.32 -6.32 -11.43
C ASP A 16 -10.67 -7.06 -11.53
N ASP A 17 -11.59 -6.56 -12.34
CA ASP A 17 -12.94 -7.13 -12.52
C ASP A 17 -12.94 -8.56 -13.09
N ARG A 18 -11.80 -9.01 -13.63
CA ARG A 18 -11.58 -10.37 -14.15
C ARG A 18 -10.77 -11.27 -13.21
N GLY A 19 -10.49 -10.77 -12.00
CA GLY A 19 -9.71 -11.49 -11.00
C GLY A 19 -8.19 -11.48 -11.21
N PHE A 20 -7.68 -10.70 -12.18
CA PHE A 20 -6.23 -10.58 -12.37
C PHE A 20 -5.62 -9.62 -11.35
N SER A 21 -4.52 -10.08 -10.76
CA SER A 21 -3.61 -9.25 -9.95
C SER A 21 -2.18 -9.64 -10.32
N PRO A 22 -1.31 -8.69 -10.67
CA PRO A 22 0.07 -9.02 -10.97
C PRO A 22 0.76 -9.58 -9.74
N PRO A 23 1.79 -10.43 -9.90
CA PRO A 23 2.71 -10.76 -8.81
C PRO A 23 3.27 -9.47 -8.22
N VAL A 24 3.23 -9.36 -6.90
CA VAL A 24 3.78 -8.21 -6.16
C VAL A 24 4.79 -8.72 -5.15
N TYR A 25 6.05 -8.46 -5.43
CA TYR A 25 7.16 -8.79 -4.53
C TYR A 25 7.30 -7.70 -3.46
N ARG A 26 7.44 -8.10 -2.20
CA ARG A 26 7.48 -7.18 -1.07
C ARG A 26 8.76 -7.36 -0.29
N PHE A 27 9.39 -6.22 0.08
CA PHE A 27 10.64 -6.22 0.81
C PHE A 27 10.51 -5.28 2.00
N ALA A 28 11.00 -5.73 3.15
CA ALA A 28 11.12 -4.87 4.30
C ALA A 28 12.35 -3.96 4.18
N PRO A 29 12.32 -2.79 4.79
CA PRO A 29 13.50 -1.95 4.88
C PRO A 29 14.57 -2.62 5.74
N ARG A 30 15.84 -2.43 5.38
CA ARG A 30 16.98 -2.82 6.22
C ARG A 30 17.04 -1.98 7.50
N ALA A 31 17.82 -2.46 8.46
CA ALA A 31 18.03 -1.76 9.73
C ALA A 31 18.44 -0.28 9.51
N GLY A 32 17.84 0.61 10.30
CA GLY A 32 18.05 2.06 10.20
C GLY A 32 17.12 2.79 9.26
N LEU A 33 16.27 2.09 8.49
CA LEU A 33 15.26 2.72 7.61
C LEU A 33 13.81 2.51 8.07
N ALA A 34 13.57 1.82 9.18
CA ALA A 34 12.21 1.47 9.63
C ALA A 34 11.34 2.71 9.94
N ASP A 35 11.95 3.83 10.35
CA ASP A 35 11.24 5.09 10.62
C ASP A 35 11.01 5.94 9.36
N VAL A 36 11.67 5.60 8.23
CA VAL A 36 11.60 6.28 6.93
C VAL A 36 10.72 5.50 5.96
N VAL A 37 10.93 4.19 5.88
CA VAL A 37 10.27 3.29 4.93
C VAL A 37 9.42 2.29 5.69
N ARG A 38 8.18 2.15 5.27
CA ARG A 38 7.29 1.10 5.75
C ARG A 38 7.55 -0.20 5.02
N ARG A 39 7.68 -0.13 3.69
CA ARG A 39 7.90 -1.27 2.81
C ARG A 39 8.32 -0.83 1.41
N PHE A 40 9.04 -1.71 0.73
CA PHE A 40 9.18 -1.69 -0.72
C PHE A 40 8.24 -2.71 -1.36
N TRP A 41 7.79 -2.44 -2.59
CA TRP A 41 6.93 -3.33 -3.34
C TRP A 41 7.23 -3.22 -4.85
N VAL A 42 7.29 -4.37 -5.51
CA VAL A 42 7.64 -4.46 -6.92
C VAL A 42 6.61 -5.33 -7.64
N PRO A 43 5.54 -4.77 -8.22
CA PRO A 43 4.69 -5.48 -9.15
C PRO A 43 5.41 -5.66 -10.49
N VAL A 44 5.26 -6.85 -11.08
CA VAL A 44 5.70 -7.16 -12.44
C VAL A 44 4.51 -7.74 -13.19
N TRP A 45 4.28 -7.30 -14.41
CA TRP A 45 3.15 -7.79 -15.21
C TRP A 45 3.54 -7.99 -16.67
N ASP A 46 2.86 -8.97 -17.30
CA ASP A 46 2.92 -9.22 -18.72
C ASP A 46 1.49 -9.50 -19.21
N LEU A 47 0.90 -8.53 -19.90
CA LEU A 47 -0.45 -8.60 -20.44
C LEU A 47 -0.39 -8.77 -21.94
N ALA A 48 -1.19 -9.69 -22.49
CA ALA A 48 -1.30 -9.89 -23.93
C ALA A 48 -1.64 -8.58 -24.67
N PRO A 49 -1.20 -8.41 -25.91
CA PRO A 49 -1.50 -7.24 -26.73
C PRO A 49 -3.00 -6.91 -26.73
N GLY A 50 -3.34 -5.63 -26.52
CA GLY A 50 -4.71 -5.16 -26.44
C GLY A 50 -5.46 -5.45 -25.14
N ARG A 51 -4.83 -6.18 -24.21
CA ARG A 51 -5.39 -6.41 -22.87
C ARG A 51 -4.99 -5.27 -21.93
N GLU A 52 -5.97 -4.80 -21.18
CA GLU A 52 -5.77 -3.85 -20.07
C GLU A 52 -6.26 -4.45 -18.76
N SER A 53 -5.65 -4.04 -17.67
CA SER A 53 -6.09 -4.37 -16.30
C SER A 53 -6.12 -3.10 -15.45
N ILE A 54 -7.25 -2.85 -14.80
CA ILE A 54 -7.41 -1.74 -13.86
C ILE A 54 -7.26 -2.29 -12.45
N GLN A 55 -6.12 -2.00 -11.85
CA GLN A 55 -5.84 -2.38 -10.48
C GLN A 55 -6.39 -1.33 -9.52
N ARG A 56 -7.08 -1.79 -8.48
CA ARG A 56 -7.58 -0.96 -7.39
C ARG A 56 -6.70 -1.15 -6.18
N VAL A 57 -6.42 -0.07 -5.48
CA VAL A 57 -5.54 -0.10 -4.32
C VAL A 57 -6.21 0.57 -3.13
N LEU A 58 -6.39 -0.19 -2.07
CA LEU A 58 -6.85 0.35 -0.79
C LEU A 58 -5.69 1.10 -0.12
N GLN A 59 -5.74 2.43 -0.17
CA GLN A 59 -4.61 3.31 0.15
C GLN A 59 -4.17 3.29 1.62
N TYR A 60 -2.91 3.61 1.85
CA TYR A 60 -2.34 3.91 3.17
C TYR A 60 -2.21 5.43 3.38
N PRO A 61 -2.22 5.90 4.63
CA PRO A 61 -2.11 7.33 4.95
C PRO A 61 -0.67 7.82 4.84
N VAL A 62 -0.05 7.62 3.70
CA VAL A 62 1.38 7.86 3.48
C VAL A 62 1.66 8.31 2.05
N CYS A 63 2.80 8.96 1.85
CA CYS A 63 3.32 9.23 0.52
C CYS A 63 3.99 7.98 -0.05
N LEU A 64 4.05 7.90 -1.39
CA LEU A 64 4.72 6.83 -2.13
C LEU A 64 5.80 7.44 -3.04
N ILE A 65 6.93 6.76 -3.17
CA ILE A 65 7.81 6.95 -4.33
C ILE A 65 7.50 5.82 -5.31
N VAL A 66 7.32 6.16 -6.57
CA VAL A 66 6.96 5.22 -7.64
C VAL A 66 7.87 5.47 -8.83
N ILE A 67 8.66 4.46 -9.21
CA ILE A 67 9.54 4.51 -10.37
C ILE A 67 9.17 3.35 -11.29
N ASP A 68 8.88 3.64 -12.54
CA ASP A 68 8.69 2.67 -13.61
C ASP A 68 9.62 2.98 -14.81
N ALA A 69 9.46 2.24 -15.90
CA ALA A 69 10.30 2.40 -17.09
C ALA A 69 10.28 3.84 -17.64
N ASN A 70 9.17 4.56 -17.47
CA ASN A 70 8.95 5.85 -18.12
C ASN A 70 8.81 7.01 -17.13
N HIS A 71 8.35 6.75 -15.91
CA HIS A 71 7.98 7.78 -14.93
C HIS A 71 8.68 7.55 -13.60
N ALA A 72 8.92 8.64 -12.91
CA ALA A 72 9.35 8.65 -11.52
C ALA A 72 8.57 9.75 -10.79
N SER A 73 7.83 9.40 -9.74
CA SER A 73 6.90 10.32 -9.06
C SER A 73 6.95 10.17 -7.55
N LEU A 74 6.75 11.27 -6.86
CA LEU A 74 6.32 11.32 -5.47
C LEU A 74 4.80 11.49 -5.45
N VAL A 75 4.09 10.48 -4.96
CA VAL A 75 2.63 10.43 -4.93
C VAL A 75 2.16 10.73 -3.51
N GLY A 76 1.25 11.67 -3.37
CA GLY A 76 0.64 12.00 -2.09
C GLY A 76 -0.38 10.97 -1.61
N PRO A 77 -0.83 11.11 -0.36
CA PRO A 77 -1.88 10.26 0.18
C PRO A 77 -3.18 10.43 -0.60
N THR A 78 -3.85 9.33 -0.91
CA THR A 78 -5.13 9.36 -1.62
C THR A 78 -6.29 9.26 -0.64
N SER A 79 -7.24 10.20 -0.73
CA SER A 79 -8.40 10.27 0.16
C SER A 79 -9.47 9.21 -0.15
N GLY A 80 -9.54 8.76 -1.41
CA GLY A 80 -10.52 7.84 -1.95
C GLY A 80 -9.92 6.57 -2.55
N LEU A 81 -10.58 6.06 -3.60
CA LEU A 81 -10.12 4.92 -4.38
C LEU A 81 -8.97 5.32 -5.29
N ALA A 82 -7.84 4.62 -5.20
CA ALA A 82 -6.79 4.73 -6.19
C ALA A 82 -6.86 3.59 -7.20
N THR A 83 -6.66 3.95 -8.46
CA THR A 83 -6.62 3.00 -9.56
C THR A 83 -5.34 3.15 -10.37
N LYS A 84 -4.82 2.03 -10.88
CA LYS A 84 -3.69 2.02 -11.81
C LYS A 84 -4.06 1.15 -13.00
N ARG A 85 -3.96 1.73 -14.20
CA ARG A 85 -4.12 0.99 -15.45
C ARG A 85 -2.79 0.32 -15.78
N LEU A 86 -2.84 -0.98 -16.07
CA LEU A 86 -1.72 -1.77 -16.55
C LEU A 86 -1.97 -2.18 -17.99
N THR A 87 -0.94 -2.08 -18.83
CA THR A 87 -0.97 -2.49 -20.23
C THR A 87 0.36 -3.14 -20.60
N GLY A 88 0.35 -4.08 -21.54
CA GLY A 88 1.57 -4.72 -22.04
C GLY A 88 2.43 -5.31 -20.93
N ARG A 89 3.74 -5.31 -21.12
CA ARG A 89 4.72 -5.75 -20.13
C ARG A 89 5.27 -4.56 -19.35
N GLY A 90 5.42 -4.72 -18.04
CA GLY A 90 5.95 -3.63 -17.22
C GLY A 90 6.26 -4.03 -15.78
N TRP A 91 6.83 -3.09 -15.09
CA TRP A 91 7.20 -3.20 -13.68
C TRP A 91 7.11 -1.84 -13.00
N THR A 92 7.06 -1.85 -11.70
CA THR A 92 7.18 -0.66 -10.85
C THR A 92 8.04 -0.98 -9.64
N VAL A 93 8.97 -0.11 -9.28
CA VAL A 93 9.63 -0.10 -7.97
C VAL A 93 8.94 0.95 -7.13
N GLY A 94 8.24 0.51 -6.10
CA GLY A 94 7.47 1.37 -5.21
C GLY A 94 8.00 1.36 -3.78
N VAL A 95 7.94 2.52 -3.14
CA VAL A 95 8.25 2.70 -1.73
C VAL A 95 7.01 3.20 -1.01
N LEU A 96 6.56 2.45 -0.02
CA LEU A 96 5.57 2.91 0.94
C LEU A 96 6.33 3.60 2.07
N LEU A 97 6.26 4.91 2.12
CA LEU A 97 6.98 5.71 3.10
C LEU A 97 6.29 5.66 4.48
N GLN A 98 7.03 5.99 5.52
CA GLN A 98 6.40 6.30 6.81
C GLN A 98 5.80 7.72 6.79
N PRO A 99 4.74 8.00 7.56
CA PRO A 99 4.14 9.34 7.66
C PRO A 99 5.14 10.45 8.03
N ALA A 100 6.20 10.08 8.73
CA ALA A 100 7.24 10.97 9.18
C ALA A 100 7.92 11.79 8.07
N VAL A 101 8.13 11.19 6.89
CA VAL A 101 9.03 11.75 5.87
C VAL A 101 8.34 12.43 4.70
N GLY A 102 7.03 12.26 4.53
CA GLY A 102 6.29 12.86 3.42
C GLY A 102 6.49 14.37 3.34
N ARG A 103 6.36 15.06 4.46
CA ARG A 103 6.57 16.51 4.55
C ARG A 103 7.99 16.93 4.16
N GLN A 104 8.99 16.17 4.56
CA GLN A 104 10.37 16.45 4.20
C GLN A 104 10.57 16.34 2.68
N LEU A 105 10.04 15.29 2.05
CA LEU A 105 10.18 15.08 0.61
C LEU A 105 9.41 16.09 -0.24
N ILE A 106 8.26 16.56 0.23
CA ILE A 106 7.45 17.58 -0.47
C ILE A 106 8.05 18.98 -0.27
N GLY A 107 8.72 19.25 0.85
CA GLY A 107 9.14 20.60 1.26
C GLY A 107 8.01 21.46 1.78
N ALA A 108 6.79 20.92 1.93
CA ALA A 108 5.57 21.57 2.39
C ALA A 108 4.71 20.61 3.20
N ASP A 109 3.57 21.07 3.73
CA ASP A 109 2.63 20.21 4.43
C ASP A 109 2.05 19.16 3.48
N VAL A 110 1.93 17.90 3.95
CA VAL A 110 1.47 16.77 3.12
C VAL A 110 0.07 16.99 2.56
N SER A 111 -0.75 17.82 3.22
CA SER A 111 -2.09 18.22 2.74
C SER A 111 -2.06 18.90 1.37
N THR A 112 -0.95 19.51 0.96
CA THR A 112 -0.81 20.16 -0.35
C THR A 112 -0.70 19.15 -1.51
N LEU A 113 -0.40 17.87 -1.22
CA LEU A 113 -0.22 16.83 -2.22
C LEU A 113 -1.28 15.72 -2.12
N VAL A 114 -2.32 15.90 -1.32
CA VAL A 114 -3.44 14.94 -1.23
C VAL A 114 -4.12 14.79 -2.59
N ASP A 115 -4.36 13.53 -2.98
CA ASP A 115 -4.93 13.16 -4.29
C ASP A 115 -4.11 13.64 -5.49
N GLY A 116 -2.85 14.00 -5.27
CA GLY A 116 -1.92 14.52 -6.27
C GLY A 116 -0.60 13.76 -6.32
N GLN A 117 0.21 14.14 -7.28
CA GLN A 117 1.59 13.71 -7.43
C GLN A 117 2.45 14.80 -8.05
N ILE A 118 3.76 14.74 -7.81
CA ILE A 118 4.77 15.57 -8.48
C ILE A 118 5.82 14.66 -9.13
N ALA A 119 6.56 15.18 -10.10
CA ALA A 119 7.74 14.49 -10.60
C ALA A 119 8.72 14.28 -9.42
N LEU A 120 9.41 13.16 -9.38
CA LEU A 120 10.31 12.86 -8.26
C LEU A 120 11.46 13.89 -8.21
N GLU A 121 11.81 14.48 -9.35
CA GLU A 121 12.80 15.54 -9.46
C GLU A 121 12.38 16.86 -8.79
N ASP A 122 11.07 17.10 -8.66
CA ASP A 122 10.53 18.28 -7.97
C ASP A 122 10.46 18.08 -6.45
N SER A 123 10.82 16.90 -5.95
CA SER A 123 10.91 16.63 -4.52
C SER A 123 12.25 17.13 -3.95
N THR A 124 12.37 17.12 -2.63
CA THR A 124 13.65 17.45 -1.97
C THR A 124 14.68 16.32 -2.01
N LEU A 125 14.34 15.17 -2.63
CA LEU A 125 15.27 14.05 -2.75
C LEU A 125 16.41 14.44 -3.70
N VAL A 126 17.64 14.20 -3.29
CA VAL A 126 18.82 14.57 -4.08
C VAL A 126 19.24 13.45 -5.04
N GLU A 127 19.96 13.81 -6.10
CA GLU A 127 20.51 12.88 -7.09
C GLU A 127 19.44 12.02 -7.79
N VAL A 128 18.21 12.53 -7.92
CA VAL A 128 17.07 11.80 -8.51
C VAL A 128 17.37 11.27 -9.92
N PRO A 129 17.99 12.01 -10.85
CA PRO A 129 18.29 11.48 -12.19
C PRO A 129 19.15 10.22 -12.13
N ARG A 130 20.17 10.20 -11.26
CA ARG A 130 21.04 9.04 -11.06
C ARG A 130 20.28 7.88 -10.42
N LEU A 131 19.52 8.14 -9.36
CA LEU A 131 18.68 7.14 -8.70
C LEU A 131 17.77 6.44 -9.71
N VAL A 132 17.07 7.21 -10.54
CA VAL A 132 16.13 6.68 -11.54
C VAL A 132 16.87 5.86 -12.60
N ALA A 133 18.03 6.33 -13.08
CA ALA A 133 18.84 5.61 -14.03
C ALA A 133 19.35 4.26 -13.47
N ASP A 134 19.87 4.26 -12.23
CA ASP A 134 20.39 3.06 -11.58
C ASP A 134 19.28 2.02 -11.31
N ILE A 135 18.08 2.46 -10.91
CA ILE A 135 16.91 1.57 -10.76
C ILE A 135 16.49 0.98 -12.11
N ARG A 136 16.41 1.79 -13.16
CA ARG A 136 16.03 1.31 -14.49
C ARG A 136 17.06 0.33 -15.06
N ALA A 137 18.34 0.58 -14.82
CA ALA A 137 19.40 -0.34 -15.18
C ALA A 137 19.30 -1.69 -14.43
N SER A 138 18.97 -1.66 -13.15
CA SER A 138 18.74 -2.89 -12.36
C SER A 138 17.55 -3.68 -12.87
N MET A 139 16.48 -3.02 -13.33
CA MET A 139 15.20 -3.63 -13.70
C MET A 139 15.07 -4.03 -15.17
N THR A 140 16.18 -4.26 -15.87
CA THR A 140 16.19 -4.76 -17.27
C THR A 140 15.56 -6.16 -17.40
N HIS A 141 15.69 -6.98 -16.36
CA HIS A 141 15.08 -8.31 -16.24
C HIS A 141 14.22 -8.39 -14.97
N PRO A 142 13.00 -7.81 -14.94
CA PRO A 142 12.20 -7.64 -13.73
C PRO A 142 11.72 -8.95 -13.11
N ASP A 143 11.73 -10.04 -13.88
CA ASP A 143 11.40 -11.40 -13.41
C ASP A 143 12.52 -12.02 -12.56
N ASP A 144 13.75 -11.50 -12.66
CA ASP A 144 14.90 -11.96 -11.87
C ASP A 144 14.81 -11.41 -10.43
N PRO A 145 14.84 -12.26 -9.39
CA PRO A 145 14.93 -11.84 -8.00
C PRO A 145 16.11 -10.91 -7.73
N ALA A 146 17.29 -11.17 -8.30
CA ALA A 146 18.50 -10.36 -8.10
C ALA A 146 18.33 -8.93 -8.66
N ALA A 147 17.62 -8.77 -9.78
CA ALA A 147 17.32 -7.45 -10.34
C ALA A 147 16.46 -6.62 -9.37
N ARG A 148 15.43 -7.23 -8.79
CA ARG A 148 14.57 -6.57 -7.81
C ARG A 148 15.32 -6.20 -6.53
N GLU A 149 16.13 -7.11 -6.00
CA GLU A 149 16.94 -6.85 -4.80
C GLU A 149 17.96 -5.73 -5.04
N SER A 150 18.60 -5.68 -6.22
CA SER A 150 19.50 -4.59 -6.62
C SER A 150 18.77 -3.25 -6.66
N ALA A 151 17.59 -3.18 -7.29
CA ALA A 151 16.78 -1.97 -7.34
C ALA A 151 16.38 -1.47 -5.94
N ILE A 152 16.03 -2.39 -5.03
CA ILE A 152 15.72 -2.05 -3.64
C ILE A 152 16.96 -1.53 -2.91
N ALA A 153 18.13 -2.13 -3.09
CA ALA A 153 19.37 -1.66 -2.46
C ALA A 153 19.77 -0.25 -2.92
N VAL A 154 19.58 0.06 -4.19
CA VAL A 154 19.76 1.41 -4.75
C VAL A 154 18.80 2.40 -4.08
N MET A 155 17.52 2.06 -3.99
CA MET A 155 16.50 2.88 -3.34
C MET A 155 16.81 3.11 -1.85
N GLU A 156 17.18 2.07 -1.12
CA GLU A 156 17.56 2.18 0.29
C GLU A 156 18.72 3.15 0.51
N THR A 157 19.72 3.11 -0.39
CA THR A 157 20.88 4.00 -0.32
C THR A 157 20.47 5.46 -0.45
N ALA A 158 19.56 5.78 -1.39
CA ALA A 158 19.05 7.12 -1.57
C ALA A 158 18.25 7.63 -0.37
N LEU A 159 17.43 6.74 0.23
CA LEU A 159 16.55 7.09 1.34
C LEU A 159 17.25 7.21 2.71
N ARG A 160 18.47 6.70 2.86
CA ARG A 160 19.25 6.83 4.11
C ARG A 160 19.44 8.27 4.55
N ARG A 161 19.47 9.20 3.62
CA ARG A 161 19.63 10.65 3.88
C ARG A 161 18.41 11.29 4.58
N LEU A 162 17.26 10.60 4.58
CA LEU A 162 16.06 11.04 5.30
C LEU A 162 16.07 10.66 6.79
N ALA A 163 17.01 9.84 7.22
CA ALA A 163 17.26 9.51 8.61
C ALA A 163 18.37 10.41 9.20
N PRO A 164 18.33 10.71 10.51
CA PRO A 164 17.30 10.35 11.47
C PRO A 164 16.02 11.19 11.30
N VAL A 165 14.87 10.59 11.62
CA VAL A 165 13.58 11.27 11.61
C VAL A 165 13.44 12.16 12.85
N ASP A 166 12.81 13.33 12.69
CA ASP A 166 12.58 14.25 13.79
C ASP A 166 11.57 13.70 14.83
N PRO A 167 11.56 14.22 16.08
CA PRO A 167 10.67 13.73 17.14
C PRO A 167 9.17 13.81 16.77
N GLU A 168 8.74 14.85 16.06
CA GLU A 168 7.35 14.99 15.59
C GLU A 168 7.02 13.90 14.55
N GLY A 169 7.96 13.58 13.67
CA GLY A 169 7.84 12.48 12.70
C GLY A 169 7.73 11.13 13.39
N LEU A 170 8.54 10.84 14.40
CA LEU A 170 8.43 9.61 15.19
C LEU A 170 7.09 9.52 15.92
N ALA A 171 6.60 10.64 16.46
CA ALA A 171 5.29 10.70 17.11
C ALA A 171 4.17 10.37 16.11
N VAL A 172 4.17 10.94 14.90
CA VAL A 172 3.15 10.64 13.90
C VAL A 172 3.21 9.20 13.38
N ASN A 173 4.39 8.63 13.21
CA ASN A 173 4.54 7.20 12.90
C ASN A 173 3.89 6.34 13.98
N THR A 174 4.10 6.69 15.25
CA THR A 174 3.52 5.97 16.38
C THR A 174 2.00 6.11 16.43
N ILE A 175 1.45 7.33 16.21
CA ILE A 175 0.01 7.56 16.15
C ILE A 175 -0.64 6.70 15.06
N VAL A 176 -0.11 6.75 13.84
CA VAL A 176 -0.66 5.99 12.70
C VAL A 176 -0.61 4.49 12.99
N ARG A 177 0.53 3.97 13.43
CA ARG A 177 0.69 2.55 13.78
C ARG A 177 -0.27 2.12 14.89
N THR A 178 -0.47 2.95 15.90
CA THR A 178 -1.42 2.67 16.99
C THR A 178 -2.84 2.59 16.47
N VAL A 179 -3.29 3.57 15.66
CA VAL A 179 -4.64 3.56 15.07
C VAL A 179 -4.86 2.36 14.16
N GLU A 180 -3.85 1.95 13.39
CA GLU A 180 -3.93 0.80 12.49
C GLU A 180 -4.04 -0.55 13.24
N ASN A 181 -3.40 -0.67 14.41
CA ASN A 181 -3.31 -1.94 15.15
C ASN A 181 -4.32 -2.06 16.31
N ASP A 182 -4.98 -0.98 16.71
CA ASP A 182 -5.92 -0.98 17.83
C ASP A 182 -7.37 -0.80 17.36
N SER A 183 -8.11 -1.91 17.28
CA SER A 183 -9.52 -1.92 16.86
C SER A 183 -10.45 -1.23 17.86
N THR A 184 -10.01 -0.97 19.08
CA THR A 184 -10.80 -0.28 20.11
C THR A 184 -10.86 1.24 19.88
N ILE A 185 -9.94 1.79 19.08
CA ILE A 185 -9.93 3.20 18.68
C ILE A 185 -11.01 3.43 17.62
N ARG A 186 -12.16 3.93 18.04
CA ARG A 186 -13.33 4.21 17.18
C ARG A 186 -13.65 5.69 17.03
N ARG A 187 -13.07 6.55 17.85
CA ARG A 187 -13.30 8.00 17.89
C ARG A 187 -11.99 8.77 18.01
N VAL A 188 -11.99 9.98 17.46
CA VAL A 188 -10.81 10.88 17.50
C VAL A 188 -10.42 11.23 18.93
N SER A 189 -11.40 11.38 19.84
CA SER A 189 -11.14 11.65 21.26
C SER A 189 -10.25 10.59 21.92
N GLN A 190 -10.39 9.32 21.53
CA GLN A 190 -9.57 8.22 22.07
C GLN A 190 -8.10 8.34 21.62
N ILE A 191 -7.84 8.86 20.41
CA ILE A 191 -6.47 9.19 19.98
C ILE A 191 -5.94 10.34 20.82
N CYS A 192 -6.75 11.40 21.02
CA CYS A 192 -6.37 12.54 21.83
C CYS A 192 -6.01 12.14 23.27
N GLU A 193 -6.84 11.34 23.91
CA GLU A 193 -6.63 10.83 25.28
C GLU A 193 -5.33 10.01 25.35
N ARG A 194 -5.10 9.10 24.39
CA ARG A 194 -3.95 8.18 24.39
C ARG A 194 -2.62 8.90 24.21
N PHE A 195 -2.59 9.98 23.47
CA PHE A 195 -1.38 10.74 23.15
C PHE A 195 -1.26 12.08 23.90
N GLY A 196 -2.18 12.38 24.83
CA GLY A 196 -2.16 13.62 25.61
C GLY A 196 -2.31 14.88 24.74
N MET A 197 -3.06 14.81 23.64
CA MET A 197 -3.23 15.90 22.67
C MET A 197 -4.67 16.40 22.64
N ASN A 198 -4.88 17.70 22.42
CA ASN A 198 -6.21 18.18 22.06
C ASN A 198 -6.50 17.92 20.56
N GLU A 199 -7.79 17.92 20.21
CA GLU A 199 -8.22 17.58 18.85
C GLU A 199 -7.65 18.54 17.79
N ARG A 200 -7.56 19.85 18.10
CA ARG A 200 -6.98 20.84 17.20
C ARG A 200 -5.50 20.60 16.90
N ALA A 201 -4.73 20.19 17.92
CA ALA A 201 -3.32 19.83 17.74
C ALA A 201 -3.16 18.56 16.90
N LEU A 202 -3.99 17.53 17.15
CA LEU A 202 -3.99 16.29 16.38
C LEU A 202 -4.40 16.54 14.92
N GLN A 203 -5.42 17.37 14.66
CA GLN A 203 -5.84 17.72 13.30
C GLN A 203 -4.74 18.48 12.55
N ARG A 204 -4.08 19.42 13.20
CA ARG A 204 -2.95 20.18 12.62
C ARG A 204 -1.76 19.25 12.30
N LEU A 205 -1.40 18.35 13.21
CA LEU A 205 -0.35 17.36 12.99
C LEU A 205 -0.70 16.43 11.82
N ALA A 206 -1.94 15.95 11.78
CA ALA A 206 -2.42 15.08 10.70
C ALA A 206 -2.39 15.79 9.34
N ALA A 207 -2.86 17.02 9.22
CA ALA A 207 -2.78 17.80 7.99
C ALA A 207 -1.33 18.02 7.55
N LYS A 208 -0.45 18.36 8.48
CA LYS A 208 0.97 18.63 8.24
C LYS A 208 1.75 17.40 7.76
N ARG A 209 1.55 16.23 8.40
CA ARG A 209 2.40 15.04 8.23
C ARG A 209 1.73 13.88 7.49
N ILE A 210 0.40 13.83 7.46
CA ILE A 210 -0.38 12.74 6.85
C ILE A 210 -1.16 13.25 5.64
N GLY A 211 -1.58 14.50 5.66
CA GLY A 211 -2.45 15.11 4.65
C GLY A 211 -3.93 14.77 4.82
N LEU A 212 -4.26 13.76 5.62
CA LEU A 212 -5.61 13.24 5.82
C LEU A 212 -6.03 13.42 7.28
N THR A 213 -7.34 13.41 7.55
CA THR A 213 -7.87 13.66 8.89
C THR A 213 -7.68 12.47 9.84
N PRO A 214 -7.64 12.67 11.16
CA PRO A 214 -7.64 11.56 12.13
C PRO A 214 -8.86 10.64 11.99
N LYS A 215 -10.02 11.19 11.63
CA LYS A 215 -11.23 10.41 11.35
C LYS A 215 -11.04 9.48 10.13
N TRP A 216 -10.32 9.95 9.11
CA TRP A 216 -9.98 9.16 7.93
C TRP A 216 -9.11 7.95 8.30
N LEU A 217 -8.15 8.08 9.24
CA LEU A 217 -7.32 6.97 9.71
C LEU A 217 -8.18 5.86 10.33
N ILE A 218 -9.12 6.23 11.20
CA ILE A 218 -10.05 5.29 11.84
C ILE A 218 -10.92 4.60 10.79
N ARG A 219 -11.50 5.38 9.85
CA ARG A 219 -12.29 4.86 8.74
C ARG A 219 -11.49 3.85 7.93
N ARG A 220 -10.27 4.21 7.58
CA ARG A 220 -9.37 3.40 6.78
C ARG A 220 -9.04 2.05 7.44
N ARG A 221 -8.73 2.07 8.73
CA ARG A 221 -8.50 0.85 9.50
C ARG A 221 -9.71 -0.09 9.44
N ARG A 222 -10.93 0.45 9.66
CA ARG A 222 -12.18 -0.35 9.58
C ARG A 222 -12.33 -1.02 8.21
N LEU A 223 -12.01 -0.31 7.13
CA LEU A 223 -12.10 -0.84 5.77
C LEU A 223 -11.06 -1.94 5.50
N HIS A 224 -9.84 -1.80 6.03
CA HIS A 224 -8.84 -2.86 5.97
C HIS A 224 -9.28 -4.10 6.76
N GLU A 225 -9.81 -3.90 7.95
CA GLU A 225 -10.34 -4.97 8.79
C GLU A 225 -11.52 -5.67 8.10
N ALA A 226 -12.46 -4.91 7.52
CA ALA A 226 -13.53 -5.44 6.70
C ALA A 226 -13.02 -6.29 5.54
N SER A 227 -12.05 -5.77 4.79
CA SER A 227 -11.49 -6.47 3.64
C SER A 227 -10.84 -7.81 4.00
N TRP A 228 -10.39 -7.95 5.23
CA TRP A 228 -9.85 -9.20 5.76
C TRP A 228 -10.95 -10.16 6.21
N GLN A 229 -11.96 -9.67 6.94
CA GLN A 229 -13.05 -10.51 7.49
C GLN A 229 -14.02 -10.99 6.40
N LEU A 230 -14.13 -10.28 5.26
CA LEU A 230 -14.96 -10.67 4.12
C LEU A 230 -14.45 -11.91 3.35
N SER A 231 -13.39 -12.57 3.79
CA SER A 231 -12.89 -13.82 3.20
C SER A 231 -13.61 -15.09 3.68
N GLY A 232 -14.59 -14.97 4.59
CA GLY A 232 -15.37 -16.06 5.16
C GLY A 232 -16.88 -15.86 5.01
N GLU A 233 -17.68 -16.84 5.45
CA GLU A 233 -19.14 -16.73 5.59
C GLU A 233 -19.48 -15.84 6.79
N VAL A 234 -19.43 -14.52 6.59
CA VAL A 234 -19.76 -13.55 7.66
C VAL A 234 -21.00 -12.78 7.25
N SER A 235 -21.96 -12.67 8.17
CA SER A 235 -23.10 -11.77 8.02
C SER A 235 -22.62 -10.32 7.91
N LEU A 236 -23.04 -9.63 6.83
CA LEU A 236 -22.66 -8.22 6.62
C LEU A 236 -23.19 -7.31 7.74
N ALA A 237 -24.29 -7.67 8.37
CA ALA A 237 -24.86 -6.93 9.50
C ALA A 237 -23.98 -7.06 10.74
N GLU A 238 -23.55 -8.29 11.07
CA GLU A 238 -22.65 -8.56 12.19
C GLU A 238 -21.29 -7.91 11.98
N LEU A 239 -20.75 -8.00 10.75
CA LEU A 239 -19.52 -7.36 10.39
C LEU A 239 -19.60 -5.83 10.54
N ALA A 240 -20.68 -5.20 10.05
CA ALA A 240 -20.90 -3.78 10.22
C ALA A 240 -20.91 -3.37 11.70
N ALA A 241 -21.64 -4.12 12.53
CA ALA A 241 -21.72 -3.87 13.97
C ALA A 241 -20.35 -4.02 14.66
N SER A 242 -19.60 -5.10 14.36
CA SER A 242 -18.27 -5.35 14.94
C SER A 242 -17.28 -4.24 14.59
N LEU A 243 -17.35 -3.71 13.37
CA LEU A 243 -16.52 -2.61 12.89
C LEU A 243 -16.97 -1.23 13.41
N GLY A 244 -18.13 -1.16 14.11
CA GLY A 244 -18.68 0.07 14.70
C GLY A 244 -19.36 0.99 13.71
N TYR A 245 -19.98 0.43 12.66
CA TYR A 245 -20.93 1.16 11.81
C TYR A 245 -22.32 1.18 12.46
N SER A 246 -23.11 2.21 12.16
CA SER A 246 -24.48 2.34 12.66
C SER A 246 -25.42 1.25 12.14
N ASP A 247 -25.19 0.84 10.89
CA ASP A 247 -25.98 -0.16 10.18
C ASP A 247 -25.20 -0.73 8.96
N GLN A 248 -25.75 -1.80 8.39
CA GLN A 248 -25.18 -2.48 7.22
C GLN A 248 -25.12 -1.56 5.98
N ALA A 249 -26.12 -0.73 5.77
CA ALA A 249 -26.17 0.14 4.58
C ALA A 249 -25.08 1.23 4.64
N HIS A 250 -24.80 1.77 5.82
CA HIS A 250 -23.69 2.69 6.03
C HIS A 250 -22.34 2.00 5.74
N PHE A 251 -22.12 0.80 6.25
CA PHE A 251 -20.94 0.01 5.95
C PHE A 251 -20.79 -0.26 4.45
N GLN A 252 -21.85 -0.70 3.77
CA GLN A 252 -21.81 -1.00 2.33
C GLN A 252 -21.44 0.22 1.51
N ARG A 253 -22.05 1.39 1.78
CA ARG A 253 -21.71 2.65 1.08
C ARG A 253 -20.26 3.06 1.32
N ASP A 254 -19.80 2.93 2.55
CA ASP A 254 -18.43 3.30 2.93
C ASP A 254 -17.39 2.40 2.26
N PHE A 255 -17.63 1.10 2.28
CA PHE A 255 -16.77 0.09 1.63
C PHE A 255 -16.73 0.29 0.10
N GLN A 256 -17.89 0.45 -0.53
CA GLN A 256 -17.98 0.67 -1.97
C GLN A 256 -17.30 1.98 -2.42
N SER A 257 -17.46 3.04 -1.64
CA SER A 257 -16.75 4.31 -1.89
C SER A 257 -15.23 4.16 -1.85
N ALA A 258 -14.71 3.30 -0.98
CA ALA A 258 -13.27 3.11 -0.81
C ALA A 258 -12.64 2.07 -1.75
N THR A 259 -13.43 1.07 -2.20
CA THR A 259 -12.94 -0.07 -2.98
C THR A 259 -13.46 -0.10 -4.42
N GLY A 260 -14.51 0.69 -4.71
CA GLY A 260 -15.19 0.69 -6.01
C GLY A 260 -16.15 -0.48 -6.22
N ILE A 261 -16.22 -1.44 -5.29
CA ILE A 261 -17.08 -2.64 -5.38
C ILE A 261 -17.80 -2.88 -4.06
N THR A 262 -18.94 -3.58 -4.12
CA THR A 262 -19.69 -3.90 -2.91
C THR A 262 -18.96 -4.95 -2.06
N PRO A 263 -19.20 -5.02 -0.73
CA PRO A 263 -18.66 -6.07 0.12
C PRO A 263 -18.95 -7.48 -0.38
N THR A 264 -20.16 -7.71 -0.89
CA THR A 264 -20.57 -9.01 -1.46
C THR A 264 -19.78 -9.38 -2.69
N THR A 265 -19.56 -8.43 -3.62
CA THR A 265 -18.74 -8.64 -4.82
C THR A 265 -17.29 -8.92 -4.43
N TYR A 266 -16.77 -8.19 -3.46
CA TYR A 266 -15.42 -8.37 -2.94
C TYR A 266 -15.22 -9.77 -2.34
N ALA A 267 -16.16 -10.23 -1.51
CA ALA A 267 -16.12 -11.56 -0.89
C ALA A 267 -16.10 -12.68 -1.95
N LYS A 268 -16.95 -12.57 -3.00
CA LYS A 268 -17.00 -13.53 -4.11
C LYS A 268 -15.67 -13.60 -4.88
N GLN A 269 -15.08 -12.44 -5.20
CA GLN A 269 -13.79 -12.38 -5.90
C GLN A 269 -12.67 -13.03 -5.09
N ARG A 270 -12.68 -12.88 -3.77
CA ARG A 270 -11.67 -13.50 -2.90
C ARG A 270 -11.85 -15.01 -2.74
N GLY A 271 -13.08 -15.50 -2.66
CA GLY A 271 -13.38 -16.95 -2.61
C GLY A 271 -12.83 -17.67 -3.86
N SER A 272 -13.05 -17.09 -5.03
CA SER A 272 -12.57 -17.67 -6.30
C SER A 272 -11.03 -17.67 -6.45
N VAL A 273 -10.33 -16.72 -5.84
CA VAL A 273 -8.86 -16.68 -5.84
C VAL A 273 -8.28 -17.73 -4.89
N SER A 274 -8.90 -17.95 -3.73
CA SER A 274 -8.47 -18.98 -2.76
C SER A 274 -8.63 -20.38 -3.31
N GLU A 275 -9.69 -20.68 -4.07
CA GLU A 275 -9.91 -21.96 -4.71
C GLU A 275 -8.88 -22.25 -5.83
N LYS A 276 -8.54 -21.24 -6.65
CA LYS A 276 -7.50 -21.41 -7.70
C LYS A 276 -6.13 -21.69 -7.10
N THR A 277 -5.74 -20.99 -6.05
CA THR A 277 -4.44 -21.21 -5.40
C THR A 277 -4.36 -22.58 -4.72
N ARG A 278 -5.49 -23.12 -4.23
CA ARG A 278 -5.56 -24.44 -3.63
C ARG A 278 -5.51 -25.55 -4.70
N GLY A 279 -6.19 -25.35 -5.83
CA GLY A 279 -6.17 -26.30 -6.97
C GLY A 279 -4.79 -26.41 -7.64
N GLU A 280 -4.03 -25.32 -7.72
CA GLU A 280 -2.66 -25.32 -8.25
C GLU A 280 -1.66 -25.98 -7.30
N ALA A 281 -1.91 -25.96 -5.99
CA ALA A 281 -1.08 -26.63 -4.98
C ALA A 281 -1.34 -28.15 -4.92
N GLU A 282 -2.55 -28.59 -5.25
CA GLU A 282 -2.94 -30.02 -5.25
C GLU A 282 -2.62 -30.77 -6.55
N ASN A 283 -2.28 -30.07 -7.64
CA ASN A 283 -1.97 -30.69 -8.93
C ASN A 283 -0.68 -30.10 -9.52
N PRO A 284 0.53 -30.47 -9.04
CA PRO A 284 1.78 -30.06 -9.65
C PRO A 284 1.87 -30.57 -11.08
N PRO A 285 2.45 -29.84 -12.04
CA PRO A 285 2.58 -30.29 -13.41
C PRO A 285 3.33 -31.62 -13.46
N GLN A 286 2.71 -32.65 -14.03
CA GLN A 286 3.35 -33.97 -14.26
C GLN A 286 4.56 -33.73 -15.15
N SER A 287 5.75 -33.97 -14.64
CA SER A 287 6.98 -34.04 -15.42
C SER A 287 6.84 -35.16 -16.45
N GLY A 288 6.69 -34.74 -17.72
CA GLY A 288 6.69 -35.69 -18.83
C GLY A 288 7.99 -36.51 -18.85
N SER A 289 7.90 -37.79 -18.60
CA SER A 289 9.00 -38.73 -18.83
C SER A 289 9.14 -38.90 -20.32
N GLU A 290 10.06 -38.19 -20.96
CA GLU A 290 10.57 -38.54 -22.27
C GLU A 290 11.33 -39.86 -22.14
N ARG A 291 10.73 -40.94 -22.69
CA ARG A 291 11.45 -42.16 -23.05
C ARG A 291 12.18 -41.87 -24.36
N VAL A 292 13.49 -41.82 -24.28
CA VAL A 292 14.38 -41.89 -25.45
C VAL A 292 14.55 -43.36 -25.84
N PRO A 293 14.46 -43.69 -27.14
CA PRO A 293 14.66 -45.06 -27.64
C PRO A 293 16.12 -45.52 -27.56
#